data_8b73f7f28b69eed3c577f4cff9c7ec1e
#
_entry.id   8b73f7f28b69eed3c577f4cff9c7ec1e
#
_cell.length_a   1.000
_cell.length_b   1.000
_cell.length_c   1.000
_cell.angle_alpha   90.00
_cell.angle_beta   90.00
_cell.angle_gamma   90.00
#
_symmetry.space_group_name_H-M   'P 1'
#
loop_
_entity.id
_entity.type
_entity.pdbx_description
1 polymer ?
#
loop_
_entity_poly.entity_id
_entity_poly.type
_entity_poly.pdbx_seq_one_letter_code
_entity_poly.pdbx_strand_id
1 'polypeptide(L)'
;MVTNAEKNSFFNTDLCIIKKSKFMSMKKKILFVICLSVTSMFMYGQRDSIQVKSGVKTHSKSYEVKSAIEVESLVPMFLTGGYHFAVGYRYERFRVRFSIINGGSYDAETAGVNNSSTDFKRFYKTSPGLFLGYNVWRNLELYTYLESHTFDIEQKSTGIHKDIHTTDTGLGLSYQFFIGRYFYIQPGMHVYVRGDESTNFGDVIYSISNVDLSPVVRLGVRLWSKDK
;
A
#
# COMPACT_ATOMS: atom_id res chain seq x y z
N MET A 1 40.81 -43.05 4.10
CA MET A 1 39.95 -42.80 2.89
C MET A 1 38.88 -41.81 3.33
N VAL A 2 39.07 -40.51 3.10
CA VAL A 2 38.09 -39.48 3.42
C VAL A 2 37.30 -39.26 2.15
N THR A 3 36.00 -39.49 2.23
CA THR A 3 35.09 -39.48 1.09
C THR A 3 34.80 -38.03 0.61
N ASN A 4 34.81 -37.83 -0.71
CA ASN A 4 34.64 -36.57 -1.42
C ASN A 4 33.23 -35.91 -1.30
N ALA A 5 32.43 -36.29 -0.30
CA ALA A 5 31.05 -35.78 -0.13
C ALA A 5 30.97 -34.45 0.63
N GLU A 6 31.98 -34.08 1.40
CA GLU A 6 31.92 -32.85 2.23
C GLU A 6 32.32 -31.56 1.49
N LYS A 7 33.00 -31.65 0.34
CA LYS A 7 33.45 -30.44 -0.37
C LYS A 7 32.36 -29.70 -1.18
N ASN A 8 31.25 -30.38 -1.51
CA ASN A 8 30.19 -29.77 -2.35
C ASN A 8 29.11 -29.00 -1.55
N SER A 9 29.10 -29.13 -0.21
CA SER A 9 28.10 -28.43 0.61
C SER A 9 28.50 -26.99 0.93
N PHE A 10 29.79 -26.68 0.98
CA PHE A 10 30.30 -25.35 1.33
C PHE A 10 30.13 -24.32 0.22
N PHE A 11 30.21 -24.73 -1.06
CA PHE A 11 30.10 -23.80 -2.19
C PHE A 11 28.68 -23.34 -2.50
N ASN A 12 27.64 -24.10 -2.08
CA ASN A 12 26.25 -23.75 -2.38
C ASN A 12 25.64 -22.73 -1.39
N THR A 13 26.15 -22.67 -0.15
CA THR A 13 25.68 -21.74 0.86
C THR A 13 26.14 -20.30 0.59
N ASP A 14 27.38 -20.12 0.13
CA ASP A 14 27.91 -18.77 -0.14
C ASP A 14 27.26 -18.10 -1.36
N LEU A 15 26.92 -18.88 -2.39
CA LEU A 15 26.23 -18.34 -3.57
C LEU A 15 24.80 -17.87 -3.26
N CYS A 16 24.13 -18.56 -2.34
CA CYS A 16 22.77 -18.20 -1.91
C CYS A 16 22.77 -16.92 -1.05
N ILE A 17 23.76 -16.76 -0.17
CA ILE A 17 23.91 -15.57 0.69
C ILE A 17 24.25 -14.32 -0.14
N ILE A 18 25.14 -14.45 -1.13
CA ILE A 18 25.53 -13.33 -2.01
C ILE A 18 24.34 -12.89 -2.87
N LYS A 19 23.53 -13.83 -3.38
CA LYS A 19 22.34 -13.52 -4.19
C LYS A 19 21.24 -12.83 -3.37
N LYS A 20 21.04 -13.25 -2.10
CA LYS A 20 20.06 -12.66 -1.17
C LYS A 20 20.48 -11.26 -0.72
N SER A 21 21.76 -11.02 -0.45
CA SER A 21 22.33 -9.72 -0.11
C SER A 21 22.20 -8.71 -1.26
N LYS A 22 22.47 -9.14 -2.50
CA LYS A 22 22.40 -8.28 -3.68
C LYS A 22 20.94 -7.87 -4.03
N PHE A 23 19.98 -8.77 -3.82
CA PHE A 23 18.57 -8.51 -4.05
C PHE A 23 17.96 -7.56 -3.00
N MET A 24 18.35 -7.73 -1.73
CA MET A 24 17.93 -6.83 -0.64
C MET A 24 18.52 -5.42 -0.78
N SER A 25 19.77 -5.31 -1.29
CA SER A 25 20.40 -4.02 -1.63
C SER A 25 19.67 -3.30 -2.77
N MET A 26 19.16 -4.04 -3.76
CA MET A 26 18.42 -3.46 -4.88
C MET A 26 17.06 -2.91 -4.46
N LYS A 27 16.31 -3.62 -3.60
CA LYS A 27 15.03 -3.12 -3.05
C LYS A 27 15.22 -1.83 -2.23
N LYS A 28 16.27 -1.74 -1.42
CA LYS A 28 16.61 -0.53 -0.66
C LYS A 28 16.97 0.64 -1.57
N LYS A 29 17.70 0.41 -2.67
CA LYS A 29 18.05 1.44 -3.66
C LYS A 29 16.82 1.94 -4.42
N ILE A 30 15.91 1.05 -4.80
CA ILE A 30 14.65 1.41 -5.46
C ILE A 30 13.77 2.24 -4.52
N LEU A 31 13.64 1.83 -3.26
CA LEU A 31 12.90 2.58 -2.25
C LEU A 31 13.49 3.98 -2.03
N PHE A 32 14.83 4.08 -1.98
CA PHE A 32 15.52 5.35 -1.84
C PHE A 32 15.31 6.27 -3.04
N VAL A 33 15.36 5.74 -4.28
CA VAL A 33 15.07 6.49 -5.50
C VAL A 33 13.62 6.96 -5.53
N ILE A 34 12.67 6.13 -5.13
CA ILE A 34 11.26 6.52 -5.02
C ILE A 34 11.08 7.63 -3.98
N CYS A 35 11.70 7.52 -2.82
CA CYS A 35 11.68 8.58 -1.80
C CYS A 35 12.30 9.89 -2.31
N LEU A 36 13.43 9.83 -3.02
CA LEU A 36 14.07 11.02 -3.59
C LEU A 36 13.22 11.65 -4.70
N SER A 37 12.59 10.86 -5.56
CA SER A 37 11.71 11.38 -6.61
C SER A 37 10.45 12.01 -6.04
N VAL A 38 9.89 11.47 -4.95
CA VAL A 38 8.76 12.07 -4.24
C VAL A 38 9.17 13.39 -3.59
N THR A 39 10.35 13.46 -2.93
CA THR A 39 10.84 14.71 -2.34
C THR A 39 11.16 15.78 -3.38
N SER A 40 11.73 15.41 -4.53
CA SER A 40 11.97 16.37 -5.63
C SER A 40 10.66 16.90 -6.23
N MET A 41 9.62 16.08 -6.33
CA MET A 41 8.29 16.55 -6.73
C MET A 41 7.69 17.55 -5.73
N PHE A 42 7.95 17.39 -4.42
CA PHE A 42 7.55 18.39 -3.42
C PHE A 42 8.23 19.75 -3.61
N MET A 43 9.49 19.78 -4.04
CA MET A 43 10.20 21.04 -4.28
C MET A 43 9.76 21.74 -5.57
N TYR A 44 9.37 20.99 -6.61
CA TYR A 44 8.87 21.59 -7.86
C TYR A 44 7.42 22.09 -7.77
N GLY A 45 6.60 21.54 -6.89
CA GLY A 45 5.21 21.98 -6.67
C GLY A 45 5.07 23.34 -5.97
N GLN A 46 6.16 23.93 -5.48
CA GLN A 46 6.17 25.23 -4.77
C GLN A 46 6.46 26.45 -5.65
N ARG A 47 6.69 26.29 -6.94
CA ARG A 47 6.76 27.47 -7.82
C ARG A 47 5.38 28.07 -7.94
N ASP A 48 5.11 29.05 -7.09
CA ASP A 48 3.97 29.96 -7.25
C ASP A 48 4.03 30.57 -8.65
N SER A 49 2.98 30.34 -9.40
CA SER A 49 2.76 30.92 -10.70
C SER A 49 2.91 32.45 -10.59
N ILE A 50 3.85 33.00 -11.31
CA ILE A 50 3.94 34.43 -11.59
C ILE A 50 2.55 34.87 -12.08
N GLN A 51 1.92 35.79 -11.36
CA GLN A 51 0.63 36.38 -11.73
C GLN A 51 0.82 37.21 -12.99
N VAL A 52 0.61 36.61 -14.15
CA VAL A 52 0.33 37.36 -15.37
C VAL A 52 -1.13 37.81 -15.25
N LYS A 53 -1.37 39.12 -15.07
CA LYS A 53 -2.67 39.76 -15.19
C LYS A 53 -3.16 39.62 -16.64
N SER A 54 -3.74 38.51 -16.98
CA SER A 54 -4.62 38.37 -18.13
C SER A 54 -5.91 37.72 -17.62
N GLY A 55 -7.07 38.24 -18.05
CA GLY A 55 -8.41 37.90 -17.56
C GLY A 55 -8.84 36.44 -17.74
N VAL A 56 -7.98 35.50 -17.41
CA VAL A 56 -8.23 34.06 -17.35
C VAL A 56 -8.93 33.79 -16.03
N LYS A 57 -10.12 33.21 -16.07
CA LYS A 57 -10.82 32.64 -14.92
C LYS A 57 -9.84 31.78 -14.14
N THR A 58 -9.41 32.23 -12.98
CA THR A 58 -8.59 31.46 -12.06
C THR A 58 -9.32 30.16 -11.75
N HIS A 59 -8.81 29.05 -12.28
CA HIS A 59 -9.32 27.74 -11.89
C HIS A 59 -9.19 27.62 -10.37
N SER A 60 -10.30 27.35 -9.68
CA SER A 60 -10.28 27.09 -8.25
C SER A 60 -9.23 26.02 -7.95
N LYS A 61 -8.41 26.28 -6.94
CA LYS A 61 -7.36 25.33 -6.54
C LYS A 61 -8.02 24.00 -6.17
N SER A 62 -7.44 22.89 -6.60
CA SER A 62 -8.04 21.54 -6.48
C SER A 62 -8.45 21.14 -5.06
N TYR A 63 -7.88 21.78 -4.03
CA TYR A 63 -8.23 21.56 -2.62
C TYR A 63 -9.34 22.51 -2.08
N GLU A 64 -9.79 23.49 -2.87
CA GLU A 64 -10.80 24.50 -2.47
C GLU A 64 -12.21 24.12 -2.90
N VAL A 65 -12.51 22.84 -3.01
CA VAL A 65 -13.87 22.38 -3.31
C VAL A 65 -14.73 22.40 -2.05
N LYS A 66 -16.02 22.78 -2.22
CA LYS A 66 -17.02 22.65 -1.16
C LYS A 66 -17.43 21.18 -0.98
N SER A 67 -17.66 20.48 -2.10
CA SER A 67 -18.00 19.07 -2.09
C SER A 67 -17.52 18.39 -3.37
N ALA A 68 -17.19 17.10 -3.29
CA ALA A 68 -16.78 16.30 -4.45
C ALA A 68 -17.12 14.83 -4.26
N ILE A 69 -17.33 14.13 -5.39
CA ILE A 69 -17.40 12.68 -5.47
C ILE A 69 -16.14 12.22 -6.20
N GLU A 70 -15.41 11.30 -5.58
CA GLU A 70 -14.14 10.80 -6.07
C GLU A 70 -14.16 9.28 -6.11
N VAL A 71 -13.55 8.71 -7.15
CA VAL A 71 -13.34 7.26 -7.30
C VAL A 71 -11.86 7.02 -7.39
N GLU A 72 -11.36 6.00 -6.71
CA GLU A 72 -9.94 5.69 -6.70
C GLU A 72 -9.66 4.20 -6.64
N SER A 73 -8.45 3.82 -7.03
CA SER A 73 -7.95 2.47 -6.93
C SER A 73 -6.49 2.43 -6.51
N LEU A 74 -6.09 1.37 -5.80
CA LEU A 74 -4.70 1.10 -5.39
C LEU A 74 -3.92 0.47 -6.54
N VAL A 75 -2.88 1.13 -7.00
CA VAL A 75 -2.00 0.63 -8.08
C VAL A 75 -1.35 -0.72 -7.72
N PRO A 76 -0.79 -0.93 -6.50
CA PRO A 76 -0.14 -2.19 -6.14
C PRO A 76 -1.05 -3.42 -6.27
N MET A 77 -2.36 -3.27 -6.10
CA MET A 77 -3.29 -4.40 -6.20
C MET A 77 -3.33 -5.00 -7.61
N PHE A 78 -3.28 -4.16 -8.64
CA PHE A 78 -3.23 -4.65 -10.02
C PHE A 78 -1.93 -5.38 -10.33
N LEU A 79 -0.82 -4.98 -9.72
CA LEU A 79 0.48 -5.62 -9.92
C LEU A 79 0.56 -7.01 -9.28
N THR A 80 -0.30 -7.30 -8.32
CA THR A 80 -0.39 -8.59 -7.64
C THR A 80 -1.51 -9.48 -8.18
N GLY A 81 -2.22 -9.04 -9.24
CA GLY A 81 -3.31 -9.79 -9.86
C GLY A 81 -4.66 -9.63 -9.15
N GLY A 82 -4.80 -8.62 -8.30
CA GLY A 82 -6.05 -8.26 -7.65
C GLY A 82 -6.62 -6.94 -8.15
N TYR A 83 -7.64 -6.44 -7.45
CA TYR A 83 -8.20 -5.13 -7.67
C TYR A 83 -8.57 -4.45 -6.35
N HIS A 84 -8.58 -3.14 -6.38
CA HIS A 84 -9.11 -2.27 -5.34
C HIS A 84 -10.00 -1.24 -6.00
N PHE A 85 -11.13 -0.97 -5.40
CA PHE A 85 -12.03 0.09 -5.82
C PHE A 85 -12.53 0.84 -4.60
N ALA A 86 -12.51 2.18 -4.65
CA ALA A 86 -13.05 3.02 -3.61
C ALA A 86 -13.87 4.17 -4.17
N VAL A 87 -14.96 4.49 -3.48
CA VAL A 87 -15.79 5.67 -3.72
C VAL A 87 -15.68 6.58 -2.51
N GLY A 88 -15.37 7.85 -2.74
CA GLY A 88 -15.23 8.86 -1.70
C GLY A 88 -16.18 10.03 -1.90
N TYR A 89 -16.70 10.54 -0.79
CA TYR A 89 -17.38 11.82 -0.73
C TYR A 89 -16.56 12.79 0.11
N ARG A 90 -16.26 13.93 -0.47
CA ARG A 90 -15.55 15.04 0.20
C ARG A 90 -16.54 16.16 0.51
N TYR A 91 -16.49 16.66 1.72
CA TYR A 91 -17.13 17.90 2.12
C TYR A 91 -16.08 18.81 2.77
N GLU A 92 -15.74 19.90 2.07
CA GLU A 92 -14.66 20.81 2.43
C GLU A 92 -13.33 20.07 2.68
N ARG A 93 -12.89 19.98 3.94
CA ARG A 93 -11.66 19.29 4.33
C ARG A 93 -11.87 17.83 4.72
N PHE A 94 -13.13 17.44 4.99
CA PHE A 94 -13.45 16.07 5.39
C PHE A 94 -13.68 15.18 4.17
N ARG A 95 -13.29 13.92 4.29
CA ARG A 95 -13.47 12.92 3.25
C ARG A 95 -13.84 11.58 3.86
N VAL A 96 -14.92 10.99 3.38
CA VAL A 96 -15.32 9.62 3.72
C VAL A 96 -15.12 8.77 2.47
N ARG A 97 -14.53 7.57 2.61
CA ARG A 97 -14.35 6.64 1.50
C ARG A 97 -14.79 5.24 1.93
N PHE A 98 -15.49 4.57 1.03
CA PHE A 98 -15.76 3.14 1.10
C PHE A 98 -14.92 2.45 0.05
N SER A 99 -14.26 1.38 0.44
CA SER A 99 -13.40 0.59 -0.43
C SER A 99 -13.75 -0.88 -0.41
N ILE A 100 -13.33 -1.56 -1.47
CA ILE A 100 -13.33 -3.00 -1.55
C ILE A 100 -12.02 -3.46 -2.19
N ILE A 101 -11.39 -4.46 -1.60
CA ILE A 101 -10.21 -5.14 -2.11
C ILE A 101 -10.58 -6.57 -2.39
N ASN A 102 -10.09 -7.14 -3.50
CA ASN A 102 -10.23 -8.56 -3.78
C ASN A 102 -9.12 -9.04 -4.71
N GLY A 103 -8.73 -10.29 -4.54
CA GLY A 103 -7.65 -10.90 -5.32
C GLY A 103 -6.29 -10.34 -4.93
N GLY A 104 -5.33 -10.62 -5.79
CA GLY A 104 -3.93 -10.29 -5.51
C GLY A 104 -3.27 -11.32 -4.60
N SER A 105 -2.08 -11.69 -4.97
CA SER A 105 -1.30 -12.67 -4.22
C SER A 105 0.14 -12.21 -4.04
N TYR A 106 0.72 -12.52 -2.90
CA TYR A 106 2.13 -12.25 -2.61
C TYR A 106 2.71 -13.26 -1.65
N ASP A 107 4.01 -13.48 -1.76
CA ASP A 107 4.74 -14.31 -0.81
C ASP A 107 4.73 -13.65 0.56
N ALA A 108 4.33 -14.40 1.57
CA ALA A 108 4.17 -13.94 2.93
C ALA A 108 5.15 -14.64 3.86
N GLU A 109 5.73 -13.87 4.78
CA GLU A 109 6.55 -14.38 5.86
C GLU A 109 5.67 -14.51 7.11
N THR A 110 5.92 -15.56 7.91
CA THR A 110 5.26 -15.73 9.21
C THR A 110 5.88 -14.78 10.23
N ALA A 111 5.06 -14.04 10.97
CA ALA A 111 5.52 -13.20 12.06
C ALA A 111 5.99 -14.06 13.24
N GLY A 112 7.08 -13.65 13.89
CA GLY A 112 7.54 -14.24 15.17
C GLY A 112 8.30 -15.55 15.08
N VAL A 113 8.56 -16.10 13.89
CA VAL A 113 9.39 -17.30 13.72
C VAL A 113 10.78 -16.92 13.23
N ASN A 114 11.83 -17.36 13.94
CA ASN A 114 13.23 -17.09 13.58
C ASN A 114 13.67 -17.71 12.24
N ASN A 115 12.89 -18.60 11.68
CA ASN A 115 13.04 -19.11 10.33
C ASN A 115 12.02 -18.40 9.44
N SER A 116 12.47 -17.44 8.65
CA SER A 116 11.67 -16.79 7.61
C SER A 116 11.24 -17.84 6.58
N SER A 117 10.17 -18.56 6.89
CA SER A 117 9.57 -19.51 5.98
C SER A 117 8.88 -18.73 4.87
N THR A 118 9.51 -18.70 3.70
CA THR A 118 8.90 -18.19 2.46
C THR A 118 7.89 -19.18 1.87
N ASP A 119 7.50 -20.18 2.67
CA ASP A 119 6.63 -21.29 2.25
C ASP A 119 5.16 -20.88 2.15
N PHE A 120 4.83 -19.66 2.55
CA PHE A 120 3.45 -19.19 2.54
C PHE A 120 3.18 -18.19 1.43
N LYS A 121 1.96 -18.25 0.89
CA LYS A 121 1.40 -17.28 -0.04
C LYS A 121 0.09 -16.76 0.51
N ARG A 122 -0.14 -15.47 0.40
CA ARG A 122 -1.33 -14.80 0.90
C ARG A 122 -2.14 -14.25 -0.25
N PHE A 123 -3.44 -14.47 -0.21
CA PHE A 123 -4.41 -13.94 -1.16
C PHE A 123 -5.44 -13.11 -0.41
N TYR A 124 -5.80 -11.98 -0.97
CA TYR A 124 -6.95 -11.22 -0.49
C TYR A 124 -8.25 -11.83 -1.00
N LYS A 125 -9.14 -12.21 -0.10
CA LYS A 125 -10.56 -12.35 -0.40
C LYS A 125 -11.24 -10.98 -0.32
N THR A 126 -12.53 -10.92 -0.65
CA THR A 126 -13.29 -9.67 -0.61
C THR A 126 -13.20 -9.00 0.75
N SER A 127 -12.61 -7.83 0.81
CA SER A 127 -12.27 -7.10 2.02
C SER A 127 -12.81 -5.67 1.92
N PRO A 128 -13.92 -5.35 2.62
CA PRO A 128 -14.46 -4.00 2.66
C PRO A 128 -13.66 -3.11 3.61
N GLY A 129 -13.65 -1.81 3.32
CA GLY A 129 -12.99 -0.81 4.15
C GLY A 129 -13.75 0.52 4.20
N LEU A 130 -13.60 1.21 5.32
CA LEU A 130 -14.09 2.56 5.56
C LEU A 130 -12.93 3.45 5.96
N PHE A 131 -12.81 4.61 5.32
CA PHE A 131 -11.75 5.59 5.58
C PHE A 131 -12.37 6.95 5.92
N LEU A 132 -11.84 7.58 6.95
CA LEU A 132 -12.22 8.93 7.35
C LEU A 132 -10.98 9.82 7.27
N GLY A 133 -10.98 10.77 6.34
CA GLY A 133 -9.86 11.66 6.05
C GLY A 133 -10.15 13.12 6.37
N TYR A 134 -9.09 13.84 6.67
CA TYR A 134 -9.10 15.27 6.87
C TYR A 134 -7.91 15.92 6.16
N ASN A 135 -8.17 16.88 5.28
CA ASN A 135 -7.12 17.65 4.62
C ASN A 135 -6.52 18.67 5.61
N VAL A 136 -5.37 18.31 6.17
CA VAL A 136 -4.67 19.16 7.14
C VAL A 136 -4.04 20.39 6.49
N TRP A 137 -3.59 20.26 5.25
CA TRP A 137 -2.99 21.34 4.48
C TRP A 137 -3.12 21.08 2.98
N ARG A 138 -3.77 21.99 2.26
CA ARG A 138 -4.03 21.84 0.80
C ARG A 138 -4.61 20.45 0.50
N ASN A 139 -3.91 19.64 -0.29
CA ASN A 139 -4.28 18.26 -0.64
C ASN A 139 -3.61 17.20 0.24
N LEU A 140 -2.93 17.60 1.33
CA LEU A 140 -2.35 16.67 2.30
C LEU A 140 -3.46 16.16 3.22
N GLU A 141 -3.74 14.87 3.13
CA GLU A 141 -4.79 14.17 3.87
C GLU A 141 -4.18 13.31 4.97
N LEU A 142 -4.57 13.56 6.21
CA LEU A 142 -4.44 12.62 7.32
C LEU A 142 -5.75 11.83 7.40
N TYR A 143 -5.69 10.52 7.54
CA TYR A 143 -6.88 9.68 7.62
C TYR A 143 -6.70 8.51 8.57
N THR A 144 -7.82 8.06 9.12
CA THR A 144 -7.95 6.79 9.81
C THR A 144 -8.82 5.85 8.98
N TYR A 145 -8.78 4.56 9.29
CA TYR A 145 -9.54 3.57 8.55
C TYR A 145 -9.87 2.35 9.40
N LEU A 146 -10.85 1.62 8.94
CA LEU A 146 -11.28 0.32 9.41
C LEU A 146 -11.47 -0.57 8.19
N GLU A 147 -10.70 -1.66 8.09
CA GLU A 147 -10.78 -2.64 7.01
C GLU A 147 -10.97 -4.03 7.59
N SER A 148 -11.96 -4.76 7.08
CA SER A 148 -12.17 -6.15 7.43
C SER A 148 -11.56 -7.03 6.35
N HIS A 149 -10.47 -7.71 6.66
CA HIS A 149 -9.75 -8.55 5.72
C HIS A 149 -10.06 -10.03 5.97
N THR A 150 -10.23 -10.74 4.87
CA THR A 150 -10.17 -12.20 4.82
C THR A 150 -9.01 -12.57 3.93
N PHE A 151 -8.02 -13.24 4.49
CA PHE A 151 -6.87 -13.76 3.78
C PHE A 151 -7.00 -15.26 3.61
N ASP A 152 -6.82 -15.76 2.40
CA ASP A 152 -6.55 -17.16 2.13
C ASP A 152 -5.04 -17.36 2.17
N ILE A 153 -4.57 -18.18 3.08
CA ILE A 153 -3.15 -18.51 3.28
C ILE A 153 -2.92 -19.91 2.72
N GLU A 154 -2.09 -19.99 1.69
CA GLU A 154 -1.61 -21.23 1.10
C GLU A 154 -0.23 -21.58 1.65
N GLN A 155 -0.07 -22.81 2.17
CA GLN A 155 1.24 -23.39 2.41
C GLN A 155 1.72 -24.07 1.13
N LYS A 156 2.74 -23.48 0.47
CA LYS A 156 3.21 -23.91 -0.86
C LYS A 156 3.71 -25.36 -0.90
N SER A 157 4.35 -25.81 0.17
CA SER A 157 4.91 -27.17 0.27
C SER A 157 3.84 -28.26 0.32
N THR A 158 2.67 -27.96 0.89
CA THR A 158 1.60 -28.94 1.09
C THR A 158 0.36 -28.67 0.23
N GLY A 159 0.23 -27.46 -0.31
CA GLY A 159 -0.97 -26.99 -1.02
C GLY A 159 -2.19 -26.82 -0.11
N ILE A 160 -1.99 -26.78 1.23
CA ILE A 160 -3.08 -26.60 2.18
C ILE A 160 -3.45 -25.11 2.23
N HIS A 161 -4.76 -24.81 2.17
CA HIS A 161 -5.33 -23.47 2.28
C HIS A 161 -6.05 -23.28 3.60
N LYS A 162 -5.89 -22.13 4.24
CA LYS A 162 -6.64 -21.73 5.44
C LYS A 162 -6.96 -20.24 5.42
N ASP A 163 -8.18 -19.93 5.85
CA ASP A 163 -8.63 -18.54 5.96
C ASP A 163 -8.25 -17.94 7.31
N ILE A 164 -7.81 -16.69 7.26
CA ILE A 164 -7.61 -15.84 8.43
C ILE A 164 -8.47 -14.59 8.25
N HIS A 165 -9.24 -14.25 9.27
CA HIS A 165 -10.05 -13.03 9.32
C HIS A 165 -9.38 -12.03 10.25
N THR A 166 -9.17 -10.82 9.79
CA THR A 166 -8.61 -9.75 10.61
C THR A 166 -9.42 -8.47 10.44
N THR A 167 -9.37 -7.62 11.45
CA THR A 167 -9.85 -6.25 11.37
C THR A 167 -8.65 -5.34 11.55
N ASP A 168 -8.33 -4.63 10.49
CA ASP A 168 -7.21 -3.71 10.43
C ASP A 168 -7.71 -2.29 10.68
N THR A 169 -7.05 -1.58 11.58
CA THR A 169 -7.25 -0.15 11.80
C THR A 169 -5.92 0.58 11.81
N GLY A 170 -5.93 1.87 11.69
CA GLY A 170 -4.70 2.63 11.76
C GLY A 170 -4.81 4.04 11.24
N LEU A 171 -3.65 4.60 10.95
CA LEU A 171 -3.50 5.96 10.46
C LEU A 171 -2.77 5.95 9.13
N GLY A 172 -3.11 6.90 8.27
CA GLY A 172 -2.40 7.10 7.02
C GLY A 172 -2.25 8.58 6.70
N LEU A 173 -1.19 8.87 5.98
CA LEU A 173 -0.89 10.18 5.43
C LEU A 173 -0.72 10.06 3.93
N SER A 174 -1.36 10.93 3.15
CA SER A 174 -1.26 10.91 1.70
C SER A 174 -1.43 12.30 1.10
N TYR A 175 -0.94 12.49 -0.11
CA TYR A 175 -1.06 13.76 -0.82
C TYR A 175 -1.66 13.55 -2.21
N GLN A 176 -2.73 14.29 -2.54
CA GLN A 176 -3.35 14.26 -3.86
C GLN A 176 -2.67 15.23 -4.82
N PHE A 177 -1.99 14.70 -5.83
CA PHE A 177 -1.44 15.45 -6.95
C PHE A 177 -2.44 15.44 -8.11
N PHE A 178 -3.11 16.55 -8.36
CA PHE A 178 -4.05 16.66 -9.46
C PHE A 178 -3.36 16.87 -10.80
N ILE A 179 -3.78 16.07 -11.78
CA ILE A 179 -3.41 16.18 -13.19
C ILE A 179 -4.64 16.74 -13.91
N GLY A 180 -4.58 18.04 -14.20
CA GLY A 180 -5.78 18.76 -14.65
C GLY A 180 -6.82 18.92 -13.54
N ARG A 181 -8.12 18.90 -13.90
CA ARG A 181 -9.23 19.16 -12.98
C ARG A 181 -9.76 17.90 -12.28
N TYR A 182 -9.62 16.76 -12.93
CA TYR A 182 -10.36 15.56 -12.55
C TYR A 182 -9.46 14.42 -12.05
N PHE A 183 -8.33 14.18 -12.70
CA PHE A 183 -7.44 13.05 -12.38
C PHE A 183 -6.48 13.43 -11.27
N TYR A 184 -6.15 12.44 -10.42
CA TYR A 184 -5.09 12.61 -9.41
C TYR A 184 -4.34 11.32 -9.16
N ILE A 185 -3.09 11.49 -8.71
CA ILE A 185 -2.26 10.44 -8.13
C ILE A 185 -2.12 10.78 -6.66
N GLN A 186 -2.32 9.79 -5.79
CA GLN A 186 -2.27 9.98 -4.34
C GLN A 186 -1.30 8.98 -3.71
N PRO A 187 0.02 9.29 -3.68
CA PRO A 187 0.97 8.56 -2.87
C PRO A 187 0.70 8.80 -1.39
N GLY A 188 1.01 7.80 -0.59
CA GLY A 188 0.81 7.87 0.84
C GLY A 188 1.46 6.70 1.57
N MET A 189 1.24 6.67 2.87
CA MET A 189 1.74 5.65 3.78
C MET A 189 0.69 5.34 4.82
N HIS A 190 0.52 4.05 5.13
CA HIS A 190 -0.38 3.56 6.17
C HIS A 190 0.41 2.86 7.26
N VAL A 191 -0.03 3.03 8.50
CA VAL A 191 0.32 2.17 9.62
C VAL A 191 -0.90 1.31 9.92
N TYR A 192 -0.78 0.02 9.74
CA TYR A 192 -1.80 -0.96 10.12
C TYR A 192 -1.56 -1.44 11.54
N VAL A 193 -2.65 -1.54 12.28
CA VAL A 193 -2.68 -2.18 13.59
C VAL A 193 -3.82 -3.19 13.56
N ARG A 194 -3.52 -4.44 13.93
CA ARG A 194 -4.48 -5.55 13.97
C ARG A 194 -4.26 -6.41 15.19
N GLY A 195 -5.26 -7.25 15.53
CA GLY A 195 -5.15 -8.26 16.57
C GLY A 195 -4.14 -9.35 16.24
N ASP A 196 -3.81 -10.15 17.24
CA ASP A 196 -2.99 -11.36 17.08
C ASP A 196 -3.81 -12.42 16.35
N GLU A 197 -3.52 -12.61 15.07
CA GLU A 197 -4.20 -13.59 14.24
C GLU A 197 -3.20 -14.64 13.75
N SER A 198 -3.54 -15.90 13.99
CA SER A 198 -2.71 -17.03 13.60
C SER A 198 -3.55 -18.22 13.16
N THR A 199 -2.94 -19.09 12.35
CA THR A 199 -3.54 -20.35 11.96
C THR A 199 -2.49 -21.45 11.92
N ASN A 200 -2.88 -22.69 12.23
CA ASN A 200 -1.99 -23.83 12.38
C ASN A 200 -1.98 -24.69 11.09
N PHE A 201 -0.81 -24.91 10.51
CA PHE A 201 -0.56 -25.79 9.37
C PHE A 201 0.20 -27.06 9.80
N GLY A 202 -0.39 -27.85 10.69
CA GLY A 202 0.27 -28.99 11.30
C GLY A 202 1.32 -28.56 12.31
N ASP A 203 2.59 -28.78 12.02
CA ASP A 203 3.69 -28.42 12.91
C ASP A 203 4.12 -26.95 12.80
N VAL A 204 3.55 -26.20 11.87
CA VAL A 204 3.89 -24.79 11.62
C VAL A 204 2.70 -23.89 11.92
N ILE A 205 2.92 -22.87 12.76
CA ILE A 205 1.94 -21.82 13.02
C ILE A 205 2.27 -20.64 12.13
N TYR A 206 1.30 -20.23 11.31
CA TYR A 206 1.38 -18.99 10.55
C TYR A 206 0.71 -17.87 11.34
N SER A 207 1.43 -16.76 11.53
CA SER A 207 0.92 -15.56 12.21
C SER A 207 1.09 -14.33 11.32
N ILE A 208 0.13 -13.42 11.36
CA ILE A 208 0.19 -12.13 10.69
C ILE A 208 0.80 -11.10 11.64
N SER A 209 1.66 -10.21 11.13
CA SER A 209 2.22 -9.11 11.93
C SER A 209 1.11 -8.19 12.45
N ASN A 210 1.15 -7.84 13.73
CA ASN A 210 0.17 -6.96 14.37
C ASN A 210 0.31 -5.50 13.95
N VAL A 211 1.50 -5.10 13.57
CA VAL A 211 1.78 -3.75 13.07
C VAL A 211 2.54 -3.85 11.76
N ASP A 212 2.06 -3.12 10.78
CA ASP A 212 2.68 -3.10 9.45
C ASP A 212 2.70 -1.66 8.92
N LEU A 213 3.74 -1.31 8.17
CA LEU A 213 3.88 -0.03 7.50
C LEU A 213 3.87 -0.25 5.99
N SER A 214 2.85 0.25 5.32
CA SER A 214 2.65 0.03 3.90
C SER A 214 2.66 1.33 3.10
N PRO A 215 3.59 1.48 2.14
CA PRO A 215 3.50 2.52 1.14
C PRO A 215 2.34 2.22 0.18
N VAL A 216 1.58 3.25 -0.16
CA VAL A 216 0.44 3.14 -1.07
C VAL A 216 0.52 4.19 -2.17
N VAL A 217 0.04 3.81 -3.35
CA VAL A 217 -0.19 4.75 -4.45
C VAL A 217 -1.59 4.49 -4.98
N ARG A 218 -2.43 5.52 -4.95
CA ARG A 218 -3.77 5.49 -5.54
C ARG A 218 -3.80 6.31 -6.80
N LEU A 219 -4.55 5.83 -7.79
CA LEU A 219 -5.01 6.63 -8.93
C LEU A 219 -6.48 6.93 -8.72
N GLY A 220 -6.87 8.17 -8.93
CA GLY A 220 -8.25 8.57 -8.71
C GLY A 220 -8.77 9.56 -9.74
N VAL A 221 -10.08 9.63 -9.78
CA VAL A 221 -10.85 10.57 -10.62
C VAL A 221 -11.89 11.27 -9.77
N ARG A 222 -11.92 12.60 -9.86
CA ARG A 222 -13.00 13.41 -9.30
C ARG A 222 -14.12 13.48 -10.33
N LEU A 223 -15.18 12.71 -10.11
CA LEU A 223 -16.31 12.62 -11.03
C LEU A 223 -17.16 13.89 -11.02
N TRP A 224 -17.30 14.49 -9.85
CA TRP A 224 -18.09 15.68 -9.65
C TRP A 224 -17.47 16.55 -8.55
N SER A 225 -17.58 17.87 -8.70
CA SER A 225 -17.20 18.81 -7.64
C SER A 225 -18.04 20.07 -7.71
N LYS A 226 -18.33 20.64 -6.55
CA LYS A 226 -18.88 21.98 -6.35
C LYS A 226 -17.79 22.83 -5.73
N ASP A 227 -17.45 23.93 -6.37
CA ASP A 227 -16.48 24.90 -5.87
C ASP A 227 -17.06 25.68 -4.67
N LYS A 228 -16.19 26.26 -3.86
CA LYS A 228 -16.56 27.13 -2.72
C LYS A 228 -17.16 28.45 -3.20
#